data_c97e24eac658b0a3b178143d075c4bdd
#
_entry.id   c97e24eac658b0a3b178143d075c4bdd
#
_cell.length_a   1.000
_cell.length_b   1.000
_cell.length_c   1.000
_cell.angle_alpha   90.00
_cell.angle_beta   90.00
_cell.angle_gamma   90.00
#
_symmetry.space_group_name_H-M   'P 1'
#
loop_
_entity.id
_entity.type
_entity.pdbx_description
1 polymer ?
#
loop_
_entity_poly.entity_id
_entity_poly.type
_entity_poly.pdbx_seq_one_letter_code
_entity_poly.pdbx_strand_id
1 'polypeptide(L)'
;MSDTSRRRGARRPLGLLLLGDLLLTLALLALFFFFKLLLPALTAPTLAPAPTPTPEPTPAPTLLATPEPTPDPRTPWQIRFAEHFTPVPVQTETRYTSPSTSIEIRTFTKELEGRTAVCHIADIYLARPEQFASYTANNELKYFSVQPVGEMDLAADALLSISGDCYSYQNFALLVRNGVVYKSDHAWEDVCVLWPDGRMETLAHGDYEVEDLLAQGPAQVWCFGPSLLDGEGHVKPSYPSTAAVGYPNPRSAIGYYEPGHYCFVVVDGRQSGYSDGMLLGELAQLFEELGCTAAYNLDGGGTAVMYFNHQPFSRQSNGADRQIGDILVIREAYEP
;
A
#
# COMPACT_ATOMS: atom_id res chain seq x y z
N MET A 1 51.16 -58.64 3.94
CA MET A 1 51.89 -57.77 2.97
C MET A 1 50.83 -57.04 2.16
N SER A 2 50.55 -55.79 2.49
CA SER A 2 49.92 -54.79 1.60
C SER A 2 50.21 -53.41 2.17
N ASP A 3 51.00 -52.72 1.40
CA ASP A 3 51.57 -51.40 1.63
C ASP A 3 50.48 -50.35 1.31
N THR A 4 50.12 -49.51 2.29
CA THR A 4 49.24 -48.36 2.07
C THR A 4 50.00 -47.05 2.25
N SER A 5 50.59 -46.60 1.17
CA SER A 5 51.25 -45.27 1.09
C SER A 5 50.19 -44.16 1.22
N ARG A 6 50.13 -43.52 2.38
CA ARG A 6 49.37 -42.26 2.60
C ARG A 6 50.09 -41.11 1.88
N ARG A 7 49.47 -40.58 0.81
CA ARG A 7 49.84 -39.28 0.21
C ARG A 7 49.48 -38.18 1.20
N ARG A 8 50.46 -37.54 1.81
CA ARG A 8 50.34 -36.27 2.55
C ARG A 8 50.11 -35.13 1.57
N GLY A 9 48.86 -34.60 1.50
CA GLY A 9 48.61 -33.36 0.82
C GLY A 9 49.28 -32.20 1.54
N ALA A 10 50.13 -31.47 0.85
CA ALA A 10 50.81 -30.27 1.36
C ALA A 10 49.74 -29.18 1.69
N ARG A 11 49.54 -28.87 2.97
CA ARG A 11 48.75 -27.74 3.39
C ARG A 11 49.48 -26.45 3.06
N ARG A 12 48.95 -25.62 2.18
CA ARG A 12 49.46 -24.27 1.92
C ARG A 12 49.46 -23.47 3.21
N PRO A 13 50.53 -22.71 3.52
CA PRO A 13 50.59 -21.90 4.76
C PRO A 13 49.45 -20.85 4.74
N LEU A 14 48.71 -20.75 5.84
CA LEU A 14 47.56 -19.85 6.01
C LEU A 14 47.90 -18.39 5.63
N GLY A 15 49.10 -17.95 5.91
CA GLY A 15 49.58 -16.61 5.54
C GLY A 15 49.62 -16.33 4.04
N LEU A 16 49.84 -17.36 3.19
CA LEU A 16 49.84 -17.18 1.72
C LEU A 16 48.40 -17.02 1.18
N LEU A 17 47.40 -17.67 1.83
CA LEU A 17 46.01 -17.53 1.47
C LEU A 17 45.49 -16.13 1.88
N LEU A 18 45.79 -15.67 3.09
CA LEU A 18 45.40 -14.33 3.57
C LEU A 18 46.03 -13.21 2.72
N LEU A 19 47.27 -13.39 2.27
CA LEU A 19 47.92 -12.43 1.38
C LEU A 19 47.24 -12.40 0.00
N GLY A 20 46.84 -13.56 -0.53
CA GLY A 20 46.10 -13.67 -1.78
C GLY A 20 44.76 -12.96 -1.72
N ASP A 21 43.98 -13.16 -0.64
CA ASP A 21 42.68 -12.51 -0.45
C ASP A 21 42.83 -10.98 -0.30
N LEU A 22 43.84 -10.51 0.40
CA LEU A 22 44.13 -9.08 0.54
C LEU A 22 44.48 -8.44 -0.81
N LEU A 23 45.32 -9.08 -1.61
CA LEU A 23 45.68 -8.58 -2.95
C LEU A 23 44.49 -8.59 -3.90
N LEU A 24 43.65 -9.60 -3.85
CA LEU A 24 42.40 -9.66 -4.64
C LEU A 24 41.45 -8.53 -4.27
N THR A 25 41.25 -8.29 -2.96
CA THR A 25 40.42 -7.21 -2.48
C THR A 25 40.93 -5.84 -2.92
N LEU A 26 42.22 -5.59 -2.85
CA LEU A 26 42.84 -4.34 -3.32
C LEU A 26 42.70 -4.16 -4.83
N ALA A 27 42.83 -5.24 -5.62
CA ALA A 27 42.61 -5.20 -7.06
C ALA A 27 41.16 -4.86 -7.45
N LEU A 28 40.18 -5.45 -6.75
CA LEU A 28 38.74 -5.16 -6.95
C LEU A 28 38.38 -3.72 -6.56
N LEU A 29 38.95 -3.19 -5.48
CA LEU A 29 38.79 -1.79 -5.08
C LEU A 29 39.39 -0.84 -6.12
N ALA A 30 40.59 -1.12 -6.61
CA ALA A 30 41.23 -0.33 -7.66
C ALA A 30 40.38 -0.33 -8.97
N LEU A 31 39.84 -1.47 -9.36
CA LEU A 31 38.97 -1.61 -10.53
C LEU A 31 37.66 -0.80 -10.33
N PHE A 32 37.07 -0.87 -9.14
CA PHE A 32 35.88 -0.09 -8.79
C PHE A 32 36.13 1.42 -8.91
N PHE A 33 37.23 1.92 -8.34
CA PHE A 33 37.59 3.34 -8.45
C PHE A 33 37.88 3.77 -9.88
N PHE A 34 38.53 2.92 -10.67
CA PHE A 34 38.78 3.18 -12.10
C PHE A 34 37.45 3.37 -12.86
N PHE A 35 36.53 2.43 -12.73
CA PHE A 35 35.24 2.49 -13.44
C PHE A 35 34.31 3.61 -12.92
N LYS A 36 34.32 3.91 -11.63
CA LYS A 36 33.45 4.93 -11.06
C LYS A 36 33.96 6.37 -11.21
N LEU A 37 35.28 6.58 -11.10
CA LEU A 37 35.87 7.92 -11.06
C LEU A 37 36.67 8.27 -12.30
N LEU A 38 37.46 7.37 -12.81
CA LEU A 38 38.40 7.69 -13.91
C LEU A 38 37.75 7.51 -15.29
N LEU A 39 36.98 6.45 -15.49
CA LEU A 39 36.37 6.18 -16.80
C LEU A 39 35.40 7.28 -17.25
N PRO A 40 34.48 7.81 -16.39
CA PRO A 40 33.62 8.93 -16.74
C PRO A 40 34.38 10.21 -17.09
N ALA A 41 35.50 10.47 -16.41
CA ALA A 41 36.34 11.65 -16.67
C ALA A 41 37.10 11.57 -18.01
N LEU A 42 37.44 10.34 -18.44
CA LEU A 42 38.13 10.10 -19.71
C LEU A 42 37.20 10.03 -20.92
N THR A 43 35.90 9.79 -20.69
CA THR A 43 34.87 9.65 -21.75
C THR A 43 33.96 10.85 -21.88
N ALA A 44 34.22 11.94 -21.14
CA ALA A 44 33.44 13.16 -21.25
C ALA A 44 33.52 13.76 -22.67
N PRO A 45 32.39 14.01 -23.35
CA PRO A 45 32.41 14.57 -24.69
C PRO A 45 32.99 15.99 -24.68
N THR A 46 33.93 16.26 -25.57
CA THR A 46 34.45 17.61 -25.78
C THR A 46 33.35 18.49 -26.38
N LEU A 47 32.95 19.54 -25.66
CA LEU A 47 31.99 20.54 -26.16
C LEU A 47 32.55 21.19 -27.45
N ALA A 48 31.77 21.11 -28.51
CA ALA A 48 32.05 21.83 -29.74
C ALA A 48 31.95 23.35 -29.51
N PRO A 49 32.78 24.20 -30.18
CA PRO A 49 32.68 25.65 -30.03
C PRO A 49 31.31 26.17 -30.51
N ALA A 50 30.76 27.09 -29.76
CA ALA A 50 29.47 27.73 -30.07
C ALA A 50 29.47 28.39 -31.46
N PRO A 51 28.41 28.25 -32.26
CA PRO A 51 28.30 28.95 -33.54
C PRO A 51 28.23 30.48 -33.36
N THR A 52 28.92 31.17 -34.28
CA THR A 52 28.90 32.64 -34.34
C THR A 52 27.50 33.16 -34.61
N PRO A 53 26.97 34.16 -33.89
CA PRO A 53 25.64 34.63 -34.11
C PRO A 53 25.45 35.27 -35.48
N THR A 54 24.50 34.75 -36.23
CA THR A 54 24.01 35.40 -37.48
C THR A 54 23.13 36.61 -37.09
N PRO A 55 23.20 37.74 -37.79
CA PRO A 55 22.37 38.90 -37.47
C PRO A 55 20.89 38.57 -37.66
N GLU A 56 20.14 38.85 -36.62
CA GLU A 56 18.70 38.63 -36.52
C GLU A 56 17.91 39.56 -37.46
N PRO A 57 16.93 39.07 -38.23
CA PRO A 57 16.05 39.90 -39.02
C PRO A 57 15.12 40.73 -38.11
N THR A 58 14.93 41.97 -38.42
CA THR A 58 14.03 42.91 -37.71
C THR A 58 12.63 42.30 -37.58
N PRO A 59 12.05 42.22 -36.37
CA PRO A 59 10.76 41.57 -36.17
C PRO A 59 9.62 42.38 -36.81
N ALA A 60 8.75 41.67 -37.55
CA ALA A 60 7.47 42.17 -37.98
C ALA A 60 6.57 42.45 -36.75
N PRO A 61 5.59 43.36 -36.83
CA PRO A 61 4.73 43.65 -35.68
C PRO A 61 3.96 42.41 -35.25
N THR A 62 4.31 41.92 -34.05
CA THR A 62 3.66 40.77 -33.41
C THR A 62 2.24 41.18 -33.01
N LEU A 63 1.24 40.54 -33.61
CA LEU A 63 -0.11 40.54 -33.07
C LEU A 63 -0.01 40.01 -31.63
N LEU A 64 -0.52 40.79 -30.66
CA LEU A 64 -0.63 40.38 -29.27
C LEU A 64 -1.35 39.04 -29.24
N ALA A 65 -0.59 37.95 -28.95
CA ALA A 65 -1.18 36.66 -28.71
C ALA A 65 -2.13 36.78 -27.52
N THR A 66 -3.35 36.34 -27.68
CA THR A 66 -4.28 36.13 -26.55
C THR A 66 -3.54 35.26 -25.52
N PRO A 67 -3.45 35.70 -24.25
CA PRO A 67 -2.74 34.90 -23.25
C PRO A 67 -3.37 33.51 -23.22
N GLU A 68 -2.56 32.48 -23.40
CA GLU A 68 -2.99 31.10 -23.15
C GLU A 68 -3.53 31.00 -21.71
N PRO A 69 -4.68 30.35 -21.51
CA PRO A 69 -5.22 30.19 -20.18
C PRO A 69 -4.17 29.48 -19.30
N THR A 70 -3.83 30.10 -18.19
CA THR A 70 -2.94 29.48 -17.21
C THR A 70 -3.54 28.13 -16.78
N PRO A 71 -2.82 27.01 -16.87
CA PRO A 71 -3.33 25.73 -16.44
C PRO A 71 -3.81 25.79 -14.99
N ASP A 72 -4.96 25.18 -14.71
CA ASP A 72 -5.45 25.04 -13.33
C ASP A 72 -4.40 24.24 -12.52
N PRO A 73 -3.89 24.76 -11.41
CA PRO A 73 -2.86 24.08 -10.62
C PRO A 73 -3.42 22.86 -9.87
N ARG A 74 -4.76 22.70 -9.80
CA ARG A 74 -5.41 21.59 -9.11
C ARG A 74 -5.27 20.29 -9.88
N THR A 75 -5.17 19.19 -9.14
CA THR A 75 -5.22 17.85 -9.74
C THR A 75 -6.61 17.54 -10.32
N PRO A 76 -6.74 16.58 -11.23
CA PRO A 76 -8.05 16.15 -11.75
C PRO A 76 -9.03 15.74 -10.63
N TRP A 77 -8.55 15.12 -9.55
CA TRP A 77 -9.38 14.72 -8.42
C TRP A 77 -9.82 15.91 -7.56
N GLN A 78 -8.93 16.89 -7.34
CA GLN A 78 -9.31 18.14 -6.68
C GLN A 78 -10.38 18.93 -7.44
N ILE A 79 -10.39 18.84 -8.76
CA ILE A 79 -11.44 19.45 -9.59
C ILE A 79 -12.73 18.64 -9.48
N ARG A 80 -12.64 17.31 -9.61
CA ARG A 80 -13.80 16.40 -9.58
C ARG A 80 -14.53 16.40 -8.24
N PHE A 81 -13.78 16.42 -7.14
CA PHE A 81 -14.31 16.33 -5.77
C PHE A 81 -14.20 17.66 -5.02
N ALA A 82 -14.25 18.78 -5.74
CA ALA A 82 -14.01 20.11 -5.17
C ALA A 82 -14.90 20.44 -3.95
N GLU A 83 -16.12 19.92 -3.92
CA GLU A 83 -17.07 20.13 -2.82
C GLU A 83 -16.68 19.41 -1.51
N HIS A 84 -15.80 18.43 -1.58
CA HIS A 84 -15.34 17.68 -0.41
C HIS A 84 -14.11 18.31 0.26
N PHE A 85 -13.36 19.15 -0.46
CA PHE A 85 -12.14 19.77 0.04
C PHE A 85 -12.38 21.16 0.63
N THR A 86 -11.54 21.55 1.58
CA THR A 86 -11.57 22.87 2.22
C THR A 86 -10.24 23.61 2.01
N PRO A 87 -10.24 24.93 1.86
CA PRO A 87 -9.00 25.68 1.60
C PRO A 87 -8.00 25.66 2.76
N VAL A 88 -8.46 25.33 3.97
CA VAL A 88 -7.63 25.15 5.17
C VAL A 88 -8.06 23.88 5.88
N PRO A 89 -7.15 23.18 6.59
CA PRO A 89 -7.51 21.99 7.34
C PRO A 89 -8.56 22.27 8.42
N VAL A 90 -9.58 21.42 8.47
CA VAL A 90 -10.62 21.44 9.51
C VAL A 90 -10.74 20.03 10.04
N GLN A 91 -10.67 19.90 11.37
CA GLN A 91 -10.71 18.61 12.06
C GLN A 91 -11.76 18.61 13.18
N THR A 92 -12.49 17.51 13.27
CA THR A 92 -13.40 17.18 14.36
C THR A 92 -13.13 15.76 14.86
N GLU A 93 -13.94 15.24 15.76
CA GLU A 93 -13.83 13.85 16.24
C GLU A 93 -14.11 12.80 15.14
N THR A 94 -14.88 13.15 14.10
CA THR A 94 -15.31 12.23 13.04
C THR A 94 -15.00 12.70 11.64
N ARG A 95 -14.38 13.85 11.48
CA ARG A 95 -14.14 14.45 10.16
C ARG A 95 -12.81 15.16 10.10
N TYR A 96 -12.11 14.97 8.98
CA TYR A 96 -10.96 15.77 8.57
C TYR A 96 -11.17 16.25 7.14
N THR A 97 -10.93 17.53 6.88
CA THR A 97 -10.92 18.07 5.51
C THR A 97 -9.78 19.06 5.34
N SER A 98 -9.16 19.04 4.17
CA SER A 98 -8.04 19.92 3.78
C SER A 98 -8.12 20.23 2.28
N PRO A 99 -7.17 20.95 1.69
CA PRO A 99 -7.11 21.13 0.24
C PRO A 99 -6.91 19.83 -0.54
N SER A 100 -6.44 18.74 0.09
CA SER A 100 -6.07 17.51 -0.59
C SER A 100 -6.74 16.24 -0.04
N THR A 101 -7.37 16.31 1.13
CA THR A 101 -7.94 15.14 1.80
C THR A 101 -9.30 15.46 2.39
N SER A 102 -10.27 14.56 2.23
CA SER A 102 -11.51 14.58 3.00
C SER A 102 -11.79 13.20 3.55
N ILE A 103 -12.01 13.11 4.85
CA ILE A 103 -12.37 11.89 5.57
C ILE A 103 -13.59 12.23 6.43
N GLU A 104 -14.65 11.43 6.31
CA GLU A 104 -15.82 11.52 7.19
C GLU A 104 -16.16 10.13 7.72
N ILE A 105 -16.18 9.97 9.05
CA ILE A 105 -16.43 8.67 9.69
C ILE A 105 -17.85 8.65 10.24
N ARG A 106 -18.60 7.65 9.86
CA ARG A 106 -19.93 7.34 10.38
C ARG A 106 -19.91 6.07 11.19
N THR A 107 -20.54 6.08 12.35
CA THR A 107 -20.73 4.89 13.19
C THR A 107 -22.23 4.60 13.32
N PHE A 108 -22.62 3.36 13.11
CA PHE A 108 -24.00 2.90 13.31
C PHE A 108 -24.03 1.43 13.72
N THR A 109 -25.12 1.03 14.32
CA THR A 109 -25.42 -0.38 14.62
C THR A 109 -26.29 -0.95 13.50
N LYS A 110 -25.84 -2.06 12.89
CA LYS A 110 -26.63 -2.83 11.93
C LYS A 110 -27.29 -3.99 12.66
N GLU A 111 -28.61 -4.07 12.59
CA GLU A 111 -29.36 -5.21 13.08
C GLU A 111 -29.26 -6.36 12.07
N LEU A 112 -28.84 -7.51 12.55
CA LEU A 112 -28.67 -8.75 11.79
C LEU A 112 -29.57 -9.83 12.38
N GLU A 113 -29.71 -10.98 11.73
CA GLU A 113 -30.55 -12.06 12.23
C GLU A 113 -30.05 -12.56 13.60
N GLY A 114 -30.77 -12.16 14.67
CA GLY A 114 -30.49 -12.54 16.06
C GLY A 114 -29.25 -11.95 16.71
N ARG A 115 -28.61 -10.94 16.12
CA ARG A 115 -27.38 -10.30 16.60
C ARG A 115 -27.24 -8.87 16.06
N THR A 116 -26.25 -8.16 16.57
CA THR A 116 -25.95 -6.79 16.15
C THR A 116 -24.50 -6.64 15.75
N ALA A 117 -24.22 -5.68 14.88
CA ALA A 117 -22.86 -5.30 14.51
C ALA A 117 -22.70 -3.79 14.50
N VAL A 118 -21.70 -3.28 15.21
CA VAL A 118 -21.32 -1.88 15.18
C VAL A 118 -20.31 -1.67 14.05
N CYS A 119 -20.65 -0.78 13.12
CA CYS A 119 -19.91 -0.50 11.91
C CYS A 119 -19.35 0.91 11.94
N HIS A 120 -18.07 1.06 11.63
CA HIS A 120 -17.38 2.32 11.43
C HIS A 120 -17.01 2.41 9.95
N ILE A 121 -17.52 3.43 9.26
CA ILE A 121 -17.26 3.65 7.83
C ILE A 121 -16.61 5.00 7.68
N ALA A 122 -15.38 5.02 7.19
CA ALA A 122 -14.70 6.22 6.76
C ALA A 122 -14.89 6.39 5.26
N ASP A 123 -15.56 7.47 4.85
CA ASP A 123 -15.71 7.92 3.47
C ASP A 123 -14.52 8.84 3.14
N ILE A 124 -13.81 8.58 2.04
CA ILE A 124 -12.47 9.10 1.81
C ILE A 124 -12.35 9.66 0.40
N TYR A 125 -12.05 10.98 0.29
CA TYR A 125 -11.71 11.65 -0.95
C TYR A 125 -10.28 12.15 -0.91
N LEU A 126 -9.51 11.86 -1.95
CA LEU A 126 -8.10 12.18 -2.08
C LEU A 126 -7.84 13.06 -3.29
N ALA A 127 -6.87 13.93 -3.19
CA ALA A 127 -6.39 14.73 -4.31
C ALA A 127 -5.37 13.98 -5.17
N ARG A 128 -4.67 13.01 -4.59
CA ARG A 128 -3.55 12.30 -5.24
C ARG A 128 -3.49 10.83 -4.79
N PRO A 129 -3.09 9.92 -5.68
CA PRO A 129 -3.05 8.47 -5.36
C PRO A 129 -2.04 8.12 -4.26
N GLU A 130 -0.94 8.88 -4.10
CA GLU A 130 0.12 8.59 -3.12
C GLU A 130 -0.33 8.77 -1.67
N GLN A 131 -1.48 9.42 -1.45
CA GLN A 131 -2.07 9.59 -0.13
C GLN A 131 -2.62 8.28 0.45
N PHE A 132 -3.01 7.33 -0.42
CA PHE A 132 -3.39 5.98 -0.03
C PHE A 132 -2.16 5.07 -0.08
N ALA A 133 -1.61 4.74 1.07
CA ALA A 133 -0.37 4.00 1.21
C ALA A 133 -0.51 2.82 2.18
N SER A 134 0.53 2.01 2.27
CA SER A 134 0.71 1.02 3.34
C SER A 134 1.93 1.39 4.18
N TYR A 135 1.87 1.07 5.47
CA TYR A 135 3.00 1.17 6.37
C TYR A 135 3.27 -0.20 7.01
N THR A 136 4.52 -0.64 6.95
CA THR A 136 4.93 -1.97 7.42
C THR A 136 5.55 -1.92 8.81
N ALA A 137 5.30 -2.94 9.61
CA ALA A 137 5.86 -3.05 10.95
C ALA A 137 7.39 -2.90 10.95
N ASN A 138 7.92 -2.05 11.82
CA ASN A 138 9.34 -1.74 11.94
C ASN A 138 9.98 -1.21 10.63
N ASN A 139 9.17 -0.67 9.71
CA ASN A 139 9.58 -0.27 8.37
C ASN A 139 10.26 -1.43 7.59
N GLU A 140 9.88 -2.66 7.89
CA GLU A 140 10.38 -3.89 7.27
C GLU A 140 9.21 -4.78 6.84
N LEU A 141 9.28 -5.35 5.64
CA LEU A 141 8.37 -6.39 5.21
C LEU A 141 9.05 -7.75 5.37
N LYS A 142 8.92 -8.33 6.56
CA LYS A 142 9.60 -9.55 6.97
C LYS A 142 8.65 -10.49 7.70
N TYR A 143 8.87 -11.78 7.53
CA TYR A 143 8.15 -12.82 8.27
C TYR A 143 8.34 -12.62 9.77
N PHE A 144 7.25 -12.61 10.54
CA PHE A 144 7.18 -12.29 11.96
C PHE A 144 7.61 -10.87 12.38
N SER A 145 7.85 -9.94 11.44
CA SER A 145 7.94 -8.52 11.80
C SER A 145 6.52 -8.02 12.06
N VAL A 146 6.24 -7.68 13.31
CA VAL A 146 4.92 -7.21 13.75
C VAL A 146 5.07 -6.05 14.74
N GLN A 147 4.06 -5.17 14.78
CA GLN A 147 4.04 -3.97 15.61
C GLN A 147 2.59 -3.62 15.96
N PRO A 148 2.28 -2.99 17.12
CA PRO A 148 0.96 -2.46 17.41
C PRO A 148 0.51 -1.44 16.35
N VAL A 149 -0.77 -1.47 15.98
CA VAL A 149 -1.33 -0.57 14.96
C VAL A 149 -1.12 0.90 15.31
N GLY A 150 -1.38 1.31 16.55
CA GLY A 150 -1.22 2.68 16.99
C GLY A 150 0.22 3.21 16.90
N GLU A 151 1.23 2.34 17.09
CA GLU A 151 2.64 2.74 16.90
C GLU A 151 2.96 2.94 15.41
N MET A 152 2.43 2.08 14.52
CA MET A 152 2.59 2.23 13.07
C MET A 152 1.83 3.46 12.55
N ASP A 153 0.61 3.71 13.04
CA ASP A 153 -0.21 4.86 12.69
C ASP A 153 0.54 6.18 12.98
N LEU A 154 1.08 6.28 14.20
CA LEU A 154 1.87 7.45 14.60
C LEU A 154 3.16 7.58 13.78
N ALA A 155 3.87 6.48 13.53
CA ALA A 155 5.11 6.49 12.74
C ALA A 155 4.87 6.81 11.26
N ALA A 156 3.71 6.46 10.75
CA ALA A 156 3.27 6.77 9.38
C ALA A 156 2.76 8.21 9.22
N ASP A 157 2.55 8.96 10.31
CA ASP A 157 1.86 10.25 10.32
C ASP A 157 0.48 10.16 9.62
N ALA A 158 -0.28 9.12 10.00
CA ALA A 158 -1.53 8.79 9.33
C ALA A 158 -2.70 9.65 9.85
N LEU A 159 -3.51 10.19 8.95
CA LEU A 159 -4.80 10.81 9.31
C LEU A 159 -5.83 9.73 9.67
N LEU A 160 -5.78 8.62 8.93
CA LEU A 160 -6.64 7.46 9.10
C LEU A 160 -5.84 6.20 8.83
N SER A 161 -6.01 5.17 9.66
CA SER A 161 -5.45 3.86 9.38
C SER A 161 -6.37 2.73 9.79
N ILE A 162 -6.21 1.57 9.14
CA ILE A 162 -6.84 0.30 9.48
C ILE A 162 -5.82 -0.84 9.40
N SER A 163 -6.13 -1.97 10.03
CA SER A 163 -5.33 -3.20 9.87
C SER A 163 -5.23 -3.61 8.41
N GLY A 164 -4.06 -4.10 8.03
CA GLY A 164 -3.72 -4.51 6.67
C GLY A 164 -3.85 -6.01 6.43
N ASP A 165 -2.82 -6.56 5.83
CA ASP A 165 -2.70 -7.99 5.46
C ASP A 165 -2.12 -8.84 6.58
N CYS A 166 -2.37 -10.15 6.52
CA CYS A 166 -1.80 -11.15 7.43
C CYS A 166 -0.49 -11.78 6.91
N TYR A 167 0.23 -11.09 6.01
CA TYR A 167 1.41 -11.64 5.34
C TYR A 167 2.55 -12.06 6.28
N SER A 168 2.65 -11.42 7.44
CA SER A 168 3.70 -11.72 8.43
C SER A 168 3.61 -13.15 8.99
N TYR A 169 2.47 -13.81 8.82
CA TYR A 169 2.20 -15.20 9.24
C TYR A 169 2.02 -16.15 8.07
N GLN A 170 2.11 -15.70 6.82
CA GLN A 170 1.92 -16.49 5.61
C GLN A 170 3.23 -16.61 4.82
N ASN A 171 3.61 -17.84 4.43
CA ASN A 171 4.79 -18.07 3.60
C ASN A 171 4.54 -17.73 2.12
N PHE A 172 3.29 -17.84 1.65
CA PHE A 172 2.91 -17.63 0.26
C PHE A 172 2.10 -16.37 0.20
N ALA A 173 2.55 -15.41 -0.61
CA ALA A 173 1.87 -14.15 -0.78
C ALA A 173 2.32 -13.45 -2.04
N LEU A 174 1.43 -12.66 -2.62
CA LEU A 174 1.75 -11.65 -3.61
C LEU A 174 1.65 -10.30 -2.91
N LEU A 175 2.78 -9.64 -2.69
CA LEU A 175 2.83 -8.41 -1.89
C LEU A 175 3.55 -7.30 -2.64
N VAL A 176 2.81 -6.24 -2.91
CA VAL A 176 3.36 -4.96 -3.36
C VAL A 176 2.93 -3.90 -2.38
N ARG A 177 3.89 -3.09 -1.89
CA ARG A 177 3.60 -1.97 -0.99
C ARG A 177 4.30 -0.71 -1.51
N ASN A 178 3.52 0.32 -1.76
CA ASN A 178 4.00 1.61 -2.26
C ASN A 178 4.87 1.46 -3.54
N GLY A 179 4.46 0.61 -4.47
CA GLY A 179 5.16 0.33 -5.73
C GLY A 179 6.38 -0.60 -5.62
N VAL A 180 6.71 -1.09 -4.42
CA VAL A 180 7.82 -2.02 -4.21
C VAL A 180 7.29 -3.45 -4.11
N VAL A 181 7.80 -4.34 -4.95
CA VAL A 181 7.49 -5.78 -4.92
C VAL A 181 8.32 -6.43 -3.83
N TYR A 182 7.66 -6.99 -2.82
CA TYR A 182 8.30 -7.70 -1.71
C TYR A 182 8.21 -9.20 -1.84
N LYS A 183 7.08 -9.70 -2.36
CA LYS A 183 6.85 -11.11 -2.65
C LYS A 183 6.10 -11.23 -3.97
N SER A 184 6.44 -12.25 -4.74
CA SER A 184 5.86 -12.56 -6.05
C SER A 184 5.36 -13.99 -6.17
N ASP A 185 4.99 -14.62 -5.04
CA ASP A 185 4.39 -15.93 -5.02
C ASP A 185 2.88 -15.82 -5.34
N HIS A 186 2.27 -16.92 -5.79
CA HIS A 186 0.82 -16.95 -5.96
C HIS A 186 0.09 -16.73 -4.63
N ALA A 187 -0.93 -15.90 -4.64
CA ALA A 187 -1.85 -15.78 -3.52
C ALA A 187 -2.79 -17.00 -3.48
N TRP A 188 -3.19 -17.40 -2.27
CA TRP A 188 -4.15 -18.51 -2.06
C TRP A 188 -5.61 -18.06 -2.22
N GLU A 189 -5.85 -16.79 -2.09
CA GLU A 189 -7.15 -16.13 -2.16
C GLU A 189 -7.15 -15.11 -3.30
N ASP A 190 -8.28 -14.46 -3.51
CA ASP A 190 -8.37 -13.29 -4.38
C ASP A 190 -7.35 -12.23 -3.95
N VAL A 191 -6.93 -11.37 -4.87
CA VAL A 191 -6.07 -10.22 -4.55
C VAL A 191 -6.81 -8.91 -4.79
N CYS A 192 -6.44 -7.89 -4.03
CA CYS A 192 -6.86 -6.52 -4.29
C CYS A 192 -5.66 -5.71 -4.78
N VAL A 193 -5.85 -5.03 -5.89
CA VAL A 193 -4.82 -4.23 -6.57
C VAL A 193 -5.24 -2.77 -6.57
N LEU A 194 -4.39 -1.90 -6.05
CA LEU A 194 -4.47 -0.45 -6.24
C LEU A 194 -3.42 -0.04 -7.26
N TRP A 195 -3.87 0.57 -8.35
CA TRP A 195 -3.01 1.04 -9.43
C TRP A 195 -2.50 2.46 -9.17
N PRO A 196 -1.38 2.88 -9.82
CA PRO A 196 -0.84 4.25 -9.67
C PRO A 196 -1.80 5.36 -10.11
N ASP A 197 -2.77 5.06 -10.95
CA ASP A 197 -3.83 5.98 -11.39
C ASP A 197 -5.00 6.08 -10.40
N GLY A 198 -4.94 5.36 -9.27
CA GLY A 198 -5.97 5.32 -8.24
C GLY A 198 -7.10 4.34 -8.50
N ARG A 199 -7.11 3.62 -9.63
CA ARG A 199 -8.04 2.50 -9.83
C ARG A 199 -7.78 1.41 -8.81
N MET A 200 -8.83 0.85 -8.25
CA MET A 200 -8.75 -0.33 -7.40
C MET A 200 -9.65 -1.43 -7.98
N GLU A 201 -9.14 -2.63 -8.06
CA GLU A 201 -9.88 -3.80 -8.51
C GLU A 201 -9.53 -5.04 -7.70
N THR A 202 -10.40 -6.01 -7.72
CA THR A 202 -10.17 -7.31 -7.11
C THR A 202 -10.10 -8.37 -8.20
N LEU A 203 -9.09 -9.23 -8.12
CA LEU A 203 -8.87 -10.32 -9.07
C LEU A 203 -9.06 -11.64 -8.35
N ALA A 204 -9.89 -12.52 -8.92
CA ALA A 204 -10.13 -13.83 -8.33
C ALA A 204 -8.88 -14.71 -8.44
N HIS A 205 -8.72 -15.60 -7.47
CA HIS A 205 -7.63 -16.58 -7.51
C HIS A 205 -7.68 -17.41 -8.81
N GLY A 206 -6.59 -17.39 -9.56
CA GLY A 206 -6.45 -18.08 -10.83
C GLY A 206 -6.89 -17.29 -12.07
N ASP A 207 -7.41 -16.08 -11.92
CA ASP A 207 -7.82 -15.22 -13.05
C ASP A 207 -6.72 -14.24 -13.49
N TYR A 208 -5.51 -14.35 -12.92
CA TYR A 208 -4.37 -13.51 -13.26
C TYR A 208 -3.06 -14.29 -13.22
N GLU A 209 -2.09 -13.87 -14.05
CA GLU A 209 -0.72 -14.32 -13.96
C GLU A 209 0.11 -13.28 -13.19
N VAL A 210 0.90 -13.74 -12.22
CA VAL A 210 1.64 -12.86 -11.29
C VAL A 210 2.62 -11.96 -12.06
N GLU A 211 3.34 -12.53 -13.04
CA GLU A 211 4.31 -11.81 -13.85
C GLU A 211 3.64 -10.67 -14.65
N ASP A 212 2.47 -10.93 -15.23
CA ASP A 212 1.74 -9.96 -16.04
C ASP A 212 1.14 -8.85 -15.17
N LEU A 213 0.67 -9.19 -13.96
CA LEU A 213 0.19 -8.21 -13.00
C LEU A 213 1.32 -7.30 -12.53
N LEU A 214 2.45 -7.87 -12.15
CA LEU A 214 3.61 -7.09 -11.67
C LEU A 214 4.23 -6.24 -12.78
N ALA A 215 4.23 -6.69 -14.03
CA ALA A 215 4.72 -5.94 -15.18
C ALA A 215 3.94 -4.64 -15.43
N GLN A 216 2.69 -4.55 -14.96
CA GLN A 216 1.86 -3.36 -15.05
C GLN A 216 2.17 -2.31 -13.96
N GLY A 217 3.01 -2.64 -12.97
CA GLY A 217 3.49 -1.72 -11.94
C GLY A 217 2.42 -1.30 -10.93
N PRO A 218 1.75 -2.23 -10.23
CA PRO A 218 0.76 -1.90 -9.21
C PRO A 218 1.38 -1.08 -8.07
N ALA A 219 0.62 -0.13 -7.51
CA ALA A 219 1.02 0.64 -6.35
C ALA A 219 0.91 -0.20 -5.05
N GLN A 220 -0.17 -0.97 -4.92
CA GLN A 220 -0.40 -1.88 -3.79
C GLN A 220 -0.99 -3.19 -4.31
N VAL A 221 -0.64 -4.32 -3.70
CA VAL A 221 -1.34 -5.59 -3.84
C VAL A 221 -1.50 -6.22 -2.46
N TRP A 222 -2.76 -6.44 -2.05
CA TRP A 222 -3.12 -7.14 -0.82
C TRP A 222 -3.65 -8.53 -1.17
N CYS A 223 -3.36 -9.52 -0.32
CA CYS A 223 -3.65 -10.92 -0.61
C CYS A 223 -4.34 -11.69 0.54
N PHE A 224 -4.93 -10.99 1.52
CA PHE A 224 -5.67 -11.64 2.62
C PHE A 224 -6.98 -12.24 2.12
N GLY A 225 -7.84 -11.44 1.52
CA GLY A 225 -9.09 -11.88 0.89
C GLY A 225 -10.23 -12.27 1.84
N PRO A 226 -11.32 -12.71 1.23
CA PRO A 226 -11.60 -12.66 -0.21
C PRO A 226 -12.06 -11.28 -0.70
N SER A 227 -12.21 -11.13 -2.01
CA SER A 227 -13.00 -10.06 -2.59
C SER A 227 -14.46 -10.20 -2.16
N LEU A 228 -15.11 -9.10 -1.84
CA LEU A 228 -16.47 -9.08 -1.30
C LEU A 228 -17.53 -8.90 -2.38
N LEU A 229 -17.19 -8.18 -3.45
CA LEU A 229 -18.08 -7.95 -4.58
C LEU A 229 -17.54 -8.66 -5.83
N ASP A 230 -18.42 -8.92 -6.79
CA ASP A 230 -18.05 -9.38 -8.11
C ASP A 230 -17.52 -8.22 -8.99
N GLY A 231 -17.22 -8.49 -10.27
CA GLY A 231 -16.74 -7.47 -11.19
C GLY A 231 -17.77 -6.39 -11.60
N GLU A 232 -19.03 -6.56 -11.20
CA GLU A 232 -20.14 -5.63 -11.47
C GLU A 232 -20.56 -4.84 -10.20
N GLY A 233 -19.92 -5.09 -9.06
CA GLY A 233 -20.22 -4.44 -7.78
C GLY A 233 -21.34 -5.11 -6.99
N HIS A 234 -21.71 -6.35 -7.30
CA HIS A 234 -22.74 -7.09 -6.58
C HIS A 234 -22.17 -8.13 -5.61
N VAL A 235 -22.96 -8.45 -4.60
CA VAL A 235 -22.63 -9.51 -3.64
C VAL A 235 -22.41 -10.84 -4.35
N LYS A 236 -21.28 -11.50 -4.07
CA LYS A 236 -20.96 -12.82 -4.64
C LYS A 236 -21.89 -13.90 -4.08
N PRO A 237 -22.18 -14.97 -4.84
CA PRO A 237 -23.12 -16.02 -4.42
C PRO A 237 -22.63 -16.84 -3.21
N SER A 238 -21.34 -16.83 -2.92
CA SER A 238 -20.75 -17.55 -1.78
C SER A 238 -19.41 -16.98 -1.37
N TYR A 239 -19.02 -17.23 -0.12
CA TYR A 239 -17.74 -16.87 0.48
C TYR A 239 -17.10 -18.08 1.16
N PRO A 240 -15.76 -18.10 1.33
CA PRO A 240 -15.10 -19.13 2.11
C PRO A 240 -15.71 -19.27 3.50
N SER A 241 -15.97 -20.49 3.93
CA SER A 241 -16.59 -20.82 5.22
C SER A 241 -15.64 -21.59 6.14
N THR A 242 -14.34 -21.31 6.05
CA THR A 242 -13.37 -21.92 6.99
C THR A 242 -13.66 -21.48 8.42
N ALA A 243 -13.23 -22.27 9.38
CA ALA A 243 -13.45 -21.98 10.80
C ALA A 243 -12.94 -20.59 11.24
N ALA A 244 -11.95 -20.02 10.53
CA ALA A 244 -11.41 -18.71 10.81
C ALA A 244 -12.32 -17.56 10.35
N VAL A 245 -13.04 -17.71 9.24
CA VAL A 245 -13.81 -16.61 8.59
C VAL A 245 -15.31 -16.89 8.48
N GLY A 246 -15.74 -18.15 8.68
CA GLY A 246 -17.13 -18.59 8.53
C GLY A 246 -18.09 -18.21 9.67
N TYR A 247 -17.61 -17.52 10.71
CA TYR A 247 -18.41 -17.03 11.83
C TYR A 247 -18.48 -15.51 11.84
N PRO A 248 -19.47 -14.91 12.55
CA PRO A 248 -19.47 -13.48 12.81
C PRO A 248 -18.18 -13.07 13.52
N ASN A 249 -17.49 -12.09 12.95
CA ASN A 249 -16.18 -11.63 13.43
C ASN A 249 -16.06 -10.12 13.33
N PRO A 250 -15.17 -9.49 14.12
CA PRO A 250 -14.66 -8.18 13.78
C PRO A 250 -14.06 -8.21 12.37
N ARG A 251 -14.28 -7.17 11.57
CA ARG A 251 -13.83 -7.11 10.18
C ARG A 251 -13.09 -5.81 9.93
N SER A 252 -12.07 -5.88 9.07
CA SER A 252 -11.47 -4.74 8.39
C SER A 252 -11.61 -4.96 6.90
N ALA A 253 -11.99 -3.93 6.17
CA ALA A 253 -12.18 -4.03 4.73
C ALA A 253 -12.04 -2.67 4.07
N ILE A 254 -11.77 -2.68 2.76
CA ILE A 254 -11.71 -1.49 1.91
C ILE A 254 -12.74 -1.58 0.80
N GLY A 255 -13.28 -0.44 0.42
CA GLY A 255 -14.18 -0.28 -0.71
C GLY A 255 -13.69 0.79 -1.66
N TYR A 256 -14.12 0.67 -2.89
CA TYR A 256 -13.74 1.55 -3.99
C TYR A 256 -14.98 1.97 -4.78
N TYR A 257 -15.07 3.24 -5.07
CA TYR A 257 -16.13 3.83 -5.91
C TYR A 257 -15.57 4.22 -7.29
N GLU A 258 -14.53 5.03 -7.28
CA GLU A 258 -13.81 5.53 -8.45
C GLU A 258 -12.43 6.08 -8.03
N PRO A 259 -11.49 6.37 -8.97
CA PRO A 259 -10.19 6.93 -8.63
C PRO A 259 -10.31 8.20 -7.78
N GLY A 260 -9.70 8.18 -6.59
CA GLY A 260 -9.76 9.26 -5.61
C GLY A 260 -10.89 9.17 -4.60
N HIS A 261 -11.83 8.22 -4.74
CA HIS A 261 -12.93 8.00 -3.81
C HIS A 261 -12.94 6.55 -3.31
N TYR A 262 -12.73 6.36 -2.02
CA TYR A 262 -12.62 5.06 -1.36
C TYR A 262 -13.40 5.06 -0.04
N CYS A 263 -13.58 3.90 0.57
CA CYS A 263 -13.97 3.82 1.97
C CYS A 263 -13.19 2.75 2.71
N PHE A 264 -12.95 3.01 4.00
CA PHE A 264 -12.48 2.02 4.95
C PHE A 264 -13.64 1.63 5.86
N VAL A 265 -13.80 0.33 6.07
CA VAL A 265 -14.85 -0.22 6.94
C VAL A 265 -14.22 -1.08 8.01
N VAL A 266 -14.51 -0.76 9.28
CA VAL A 266 -14.19 -1.63 10.41
C VAL A 266 -15.47 -1.98 11.12
N VAL A 267 -15.68 -3.27 11.36
CA VAL A 267 -16.81 -3.80 12.13
C VAL A 267 -16.27 -4.32 13.44
N ASP A 268 -16.77 -3.76 14.55
CA ASP A 268 -16.49 -4.30 15.87
C ASP A 268 -17.13 -5.68 16.04
N GLY A 269 -16.61 -6.51 16.93
CA GLY A 269 -17.19 -7.83 17.13
C GLY A 269 -16.61 -8.60 18.31
N ARG A 270 -17.12 -9.83 18.55
CA ARG A 270 -16.75 -10.70 19.67
C ARG A 270 -16.97 -10.02 21.03
N GLN A 271 -17.93 -9.11 21.14
CA GLN A 271 -18.22 -8.32 22.34
C GLN A 271 -19.69 -8.44 22.67
N SER A 272 -20.03 -9.42 23.52
CA SER A 272 -21.40 -9.71 23.90
C SER A 272 -22.13 -8.47 24.45
N GLY A 273 -23.35 -8.22 23.97
CA GLY A 273 -24.16 -7.06 24.37
C GLY A 273 -23.74 -5.72 23.74
N TYR A 274 -22.74 -5.74 22.85
CA TYR A 274 -22.30 -4.56 22.12
C TYR A 274 -22.23 -4.83 20.60
N SER A 275 -21.40 -5.74 20.17
CA SER A 275 -21.24 -6.08 18.76
C SER A 275 -20.77 -7.53 18.61
N ASP A 276 -21.50 -8.31 17.85
CA ASP A 276 -21.16 -9.72 17.57
C ASP A 276 -20.16 -9.82 16.38
N GLY A 277 -20.16 -8.82 15.51
CA GLY A 277 -19.43 -8.81 14.24
C GLY A 277 -20.27 -9.27 13.06
N MET A 278 -19.66 -9.40 11.89
CA MET A 278 -20.31 -9.75 10.63
C MET A 278 -19.76 -11.02 9.98
N LEU A 279 -20.63 -11.75 9.29
CA LEU A 279 -20.27 -12.72 8.26
C LEU A 279 -19.73 -11.99 7.03
N LEU A 280 -18.94 -12.66 6.19
CA LEU A 280 -18.44 -12.06 4.94
C LEU A 280 -19.56 -11.64 3.98
N GLY A 281 -20.64 -12.44 3.87
CA GLY A 281 -21.79 -12.08 3.05
C GLY A 281 -22.52 -10.83 3.53
N GLU A 282 -22.62 -10.62 4.86
CA GLU A 282 -23.24 -9.43 5.43
C GLU A 282 -22.36 -8.18 5.25
N LEU A 283 -21.03 -8.36 5.33
CA LEU A 283 -20.07 -7.31 5.03
C LEU A 283 -20.14 -6.94 3.54
N ALA A 284 -20.25 -7.92 2.65
CA ALA A 284 -20.42 -7.69 1.22
C ALA A 284 -21.71 -6.91 0.89
N GLN A 285 -22.82 -7.29 1.52
CA GLN A 285 -24.09 -6.53 1.40
C GLN A 285 -23.92 -5.07 1.84
N LEU A 286 -23.14 -4.83 2.89
CA LEU A 286 -22.87 -3.46 3.33
C LEU A 286 -22.12 -2.67 2.24
N PHE A 287 -21.14 -3.25 1.55
CA PHE A 287 -20.43 -2.57 0.47
C PHE A 287 -21.29 -2.36 -0.78
N GLU A 288 -22.17 -3.30 -1.12
CA GLU A 288 -23.16 -3.11 -2.19
C GLU A 288 -24.15 -1.99 -1.83
N GLU A 289 -24.67 -1.95 -0.58
CA GLU A 289 -25.51 -0.85 -0.08
C GLU A 289 -24.82 0.51 -0.10
N LEU A 290 -23.50 0.54 0.09
CA LEU A 290 -22.68 1.75 -0.02
C LEU A 290 -22.47 2.19 -1.47
N GLY A 291 -22.72 1.32 -2.46
CA GLY A 291 -22.53 1.59 -3.88
C GLY A 291 -21.08 1.42 -4.35
N CYS A 292 -20.28 0.66 -3.63
CA CYS A 292 -18.91 0.35 -4.05
C CYS A 292 -18.89 -0.52 -5.31
N THR A 293 -17.96 -0.25 -6.21
CA THR A 293 -17.74 -1.06 -7.42
C THR A 293 -16.76 -2.21 -7.18
N ALA A 294 -15.89 -2.09 -6.18
CA ALA A 294 -15.06 -3.18 -5.67
C ALA A 294 -14.94 -3.08 -4.15
N ALA A 295 -14.80 -4.22 -3.48
CA ALA A 295 -14.58 -4.28 -2.04
C ALA A 295 -13.76 -5.51 -1.67
N TYR A 296 -12.89 -5.36 -0.66
CA TYR A 296 -11.93 -6.39 -0.29
C TYR A 296 -11.80 -6.52 1.23
N ASN A 297 -11.85 -7.77 1.72
CA ASN A 297 -11.68 -8.08 3.13
C ASN A 297 -10.19 -8.17 3.48
N LEU A 298 -9.83 -7.57 4.61
CA LEU A 298 -8.48 -7.55 5.18
C LEU A 298 -8.42 -8.36 6.48
N ASP A 299 -7.25 -8.39 7.13
CA ASP A 299 -7.08 -9.08 8.41
C ASP A 299 -7.99 -8.49 9.48
N GLY A 300 -8.83 -9.34 10.02
CA GLY A 300 -9.88 -8.99 10.97
C GLY A 300 -9.74 -9.71 12.31
N GLY A 301 -10.87 -9.99 12.94
CA GLY A 301 -10.87 -10.60 14.27
C GLY A 301 -10.20 -9.71 15.32
N GLY A 302 -9.19 -10.22 16.00
CA GLY A 302 -8.46 -9.45 17.04
C GLY A 302 -7.58 -8.33 16.50
N THR A 303 -7.36 -8.27 15.18
CA THR A 303 -6.56 -7.22 14.52
C THR A 303 -7.40 -6.08 13.99
N ALA A 304 -8.72 -6.29 13.82
CA ALA A 304 -9.63 -5.28 13.30
C ALA A 304 -9.61 -4.02 14.17
N VAL A 305 -9.15 -2.92 13.62
CA VAL A 305 -9.07 -1.61 14.28
C VAL A 305 -9.04 -0.49 13.26
N MET A 306 -9.65 0.63 13.60
CA MET A 306 -9.54 1.91 12.91
C MET A 306 -8.91 2.93 13.85
N TYR A 307 -7.88 3.61 13.38
CA TYR A 307 -7.30 4.79 14.01
C TYR A 307 -7.67 6.03 13.21
N PHE A 308 -8.02 7.08 13.88
CA PHE A 308 -8.27 8.38 13.28
C PHE A 308 -7.57 9.45 14.12
N ASN A 309 -6.76 10.29 13.48
CA ASN A 309 -6.00 11.31 14.16
C ASN A 309 -5.19 10.75 15.35
N HIS A 310 -4.50 9.63 15.11
CA HIS A 310 -3.66 8.92 16.07
C HIS A 310 -4.40 8.41 17.33
N GLN A 311 -5.73 8.33 17.28
CA GLN A 311 -6.53 7.77 18.36
C GLN A 311 -7.31 6.55 17.86
N PRO A 312 -7.46 5.48 18.67
CA PRO A 312 -8.29 4.35 18.28
C PRO A 312 -9.74 4.82 18.18
N PHE A 313 -10.35 4.64 17.01
CA PHE A 313 -11.73 5.05 16.73
C PHE A 313 -12.70 3.91 16.93
N SER A 314 -12.36 2.70 16.51
CA SER A 314 -13.17 1.48 16.70
C SER A 314 -12.82 0.80 18.02
N ARG A 315 -13.71 -0.11 18.47
CA ARG A 315 -13.51 -0.84 19.72
C ARG A 315 -12.91 -2.22 19.47
N GLN A 316 -11.65 -2.38 19.83
CA GLN A 316 -10.91 -3.64 19.65
C GLN A 316 -11.51 -4.78 20.50
N SER A 317 -11.63 -5.97 19.90
CA SER A 317 -12.26 -7.13 20.53
C SER A 317 -11.55 -7.63 21.80
N ASN A 318 -10.26 -7.38 21.92
CA ASN A 318 -9.42 -7.80 23.06
C ASN A 318 -9.08 -6.63 24.00
N GLY A 319 -9.63 -5.43 23.77
CA GLY A 319 -9.37 -4.24 24.57
C GLY A 319 -7.98 -3.60 24.39
N ALA A 320 -7.18 -4.11 23.47
CA ALA A 320 -5.86 -3.58 23.16
C ALA A 320 -5.45 -3.92 21.71
N ASP A 321 -4.53 -3.15 21.15
CA ASP A 321 -3.95 -3.41 19.84
C ASP A 321 -3.25 -4.76 19.79
N ARG A 322 -3.60 -5.53 18.78
CA ARG A 322 -2.84 -6.71 18.40
C ARG A 322 -1.68 -6.28 17.51
N GLN A 323 -0.55 -6.96 17.66
CA GLN A 323 0.59 -6.76 16.77
C GLN A 323 0.29 -7.38 15.39
N ILE A 324 0.53 -6.61 14.33
CA ILE A 324 0.29 -6.99 12.93
C ILE A 324 1.46 -6.58 12.03
N GLY A 325 1.47 -7.09 10.80
CA GLY A 325 2.57 -6.87 9.86
C GLY A 325 2.53 -5.52 9.14
N ASP A 326 1.34 -5.04 8.81
CA ASP A 326 1.15 -3.75 8.15
C ASP A 326 -0.22 -3.14 8.44
N ILE A 327 -0.33 -1.87 8.09
CA ILE A 327 -1.56 -1.08 8.09
C ILE A 327 -1.76 -0.40 6.74
N LEU A 328 -3.01 -0.17 6.39
CA LEU A 328 -3.37 0.77 5.33
C LEU A 328 -3.51 2.16 5.95
N VAL A 329 -2.98 3.15 5.28
CA VAL A 329 -2.96 4.53 5.77
C VAL A 329 -3.45 5.53 4.72
N ILE A 330 -4.17 6.52 5.19
CA ILE A 330 -4.45 7.76 4.46
C ILE A 330 -3.61 8.86 5.11
N ARG A 331 -2.84 9.57 4.28
CA ARG A 331 -1.98 10.67 4.72
C ARG A 331 -2.33 11.96 3.99
N GLU A 332 -1.92 13.08 4.56
CA GLU A 332 -1.98 14.35 3.84
C GLU A 332 -1.02 14.32 2.64
N ALA A 333 -1.39 14.99 1.54
CA ALA A 333 -0.46 15.17 0.44
C ALA A 333 0.65 16.13 0.91
N TYR A 334 1.90 15.69 0.80
CA TYR A 334 3.02 16.61 0.95
C TYR A 334 3.04 17.52 -0.29
N GLU A 335 2.91 18.82 -0.08
CA GLU A 335 3.29 19.77 -1.12
C GLU A 335 4.81 19.70 -1.29
N PRO A 336 5.32 19.55 -2.52
CA PRO A 336 6.75 19.47 -2.78
C PRO A 336 7.46 20.80 -2.54
#